data_b90098171ab56c846be462454ba2a33b
#
_entry.id   b90098171ab56c846be462454ba2a33b
#
_cell.length_a   1.000
_cell.length_b   1.000
_cell.length_c   1.000
_cell.angle_alpha   90.00
_cell.angle_beta   90.00
_cell.angle_gamma   90.00
#
_symmetry.space_group_name_H-M   'P 1'
#
loop_
_entity.id
_entity.type
_entity.pdbx_description
1 polymer ?
#
loop_
_entity_poly.entity_id
_entity_poly.type
_entity_poly.pdbx_seq_one_letter_code
_entity_poly.pdbx_strand_id
1 'polypeptide(L)'
;MEKNNRIKRKQNMKIYSLYRMLSLDRIFYYAIEFLFLTQVKNISAADVVLKSSFYALFMIILQIPATIVVEKLGTRRCTILGNIFNVIYLSLIIFSTNFEMLVLAEFISALCFSLKDISDTTLLTQSIPACSKKGEIFSKLEGRGSKNYYYINAVTSVLAGFLYVINPFIPVIFALLVTILATIMSFGFQEIENEELKNEDKKSRKSNISIISYIKELKDGFKFVIKSRRLRSLMLYSGIIWGAFCLISTYRTSLLKDIGTLEQLIAIISAIVGIASGIGANGLLYFH
;
A
#
# COMPACT_ATOMS: atom_id res chain seq x y z
N MET A 1 -16.56 -26.65 -13.29
CA MET A 1 -15.50 -25.63 -13.08
C MET A 1 -16.07 -24.22 -12.95
N GLU A 2 -16.89 -23.75 -13.86
CA GLU A 2 -17.43 -22.38 -13.91
C GLU A 2 -18.23 -21.97 -12.65
N LYS A 3 -19.09 -22.86 -12.11
CA LYS A 3 -19.86 -22.60 -10.87
C LYS A 3 -18.94 -22.38 -9.66
N ASN A 4 -17.82 -23.09 -9.56
CA ASN A 4 -16.85 -22.94 -8.47
C ASN A 4 -16.08 -21.62 -8.58
N ASN A 5 -15.66 -21.24 -9.79
CA ASN A 5 -15.00 -19.95 -10.03
C ASN A 5 -15.94 -18.77 -9.74
N ARG A 6 -17.23 -18.88 -10.02
CA ARG A 6 -18.23 -17.85 -9.69
C ARG A 6 -18.35 -17.63 -8.17
N ILE A 7 -18.32 -18.69 -7.39
CA ILE A 7 -18.37 -18.62 -5.92
C ILE A 7 -17.09 -17.94 -5.38
N LYS A 8 -15.92 -18.37 -5.86
CA LYS A 8 -14.63 -17.80 -5.48
C LYS A 8 -14.54 -16.29 -5.79
N ARG A 9 -14.95 -15.88 -6.99
CA ARG A 9 -15.01 -14.47 -7.42
C ARG A 9 -15.90 -13.64 -6.50
N LYS A 10 -17.10 -14.13 -6.19
CA LYS A 10 -18.05 -13.45 -5.29
C LYS A 10 -17.47 -13.31 -3.87
N GLN A 11 -16.79 -14.34 -3.37
CA GLN A 11 -16.13 -14.30 -2.07
C GLN A 11 -15.02 -13.24 -2.05
N ASN A 12 -14.13 -13.23 -3.04
CA ASN A 12 -13.05 -12.25 -3.13
C ASN A 12 -13.59 -10.81 -3.18
N MET A 13 -14.56 -10.53 -4.04
CA MET A 13 -15.17 -9.20 -4.15
C MET A 13 -15.83 -8.75 -2.84
N LYS A 14 -16.44 -9.69 -2.07
CA LYS A 14 -17.08 -9.38 -0.79
C LYS A 14 -16.04 -9.02 0.28
N ILE A 15 -14.93 -9.74 0.34
CA ILE A 15 -13.87 -9.54 1.33
C ILE A 15 -13.02 -8.31 0.98
N TYR A 16 -12.82 -8.03 -0.32
CA TYR A 16 -11.84 -7.08 -0.79
C TYR A 16 -11.98 -5.67 -0.19
N SER A 17 -13.18 -5.10 -0.21
CA SER A 17 -13.38 -3.74 0.29
C SER A 17 -13.07 -3.59 1.79
N LEU A 18 -13.38 -4.62 2.59
CA LEU A 18 -13.07 -4.62 4.01
C LEU A 18 -11.56 -4.87 4.25
N TYR A 19 -10.98 -5.80 3.50
CA TYR A 19 -9.55 -6.04 3.51
C TYR A 19 -8.77 -4.76 3.12
N ARG A 20 -9.16 -4.11 2.00
CA ARG A 20 -8.52 -2.88 1.52
C ARG A 20 -8.59 -1.76 2.54
N MET A 21 -9.70 -1.63 3.26
CA MET A 21 -9.88 -0.67 4.36
C MET A 21 -8.81 -0.86 5.45
N LEU A 22 -8.45 -2.09 5.80
CA LEU A 22 -7.51 -2.37 6.90
C LEU A 22 -6.05 -2.48 6.42
N SER A 23 -5.83 -2.73 5.12
CA SER A 23 -4.52 -3.08 4.57
C SER A 23 -3.92 -2.02 3.64
N LEU A 24 -4.63 -0.91 3.37
CA LEU A 24 -4.17 0.13 2.45
C LEU A 24 -2.90 0.79 2.98
N ASP A 25 -2.89 1.09 4.28
CA ASP A 25 -1.73 1.61 4.99
C ASP A 25 -1.83 1.24 6.48
N ARG A 26 -0.89 1.69 7.31
CA ARG A 26 -0.74 1.34 8.73
C ARG A 26 -1.57 2.25 9.62
N ILE A 27 -2.84 1.88 9.79
CA ILE A 27 -3.79 2.57 10.68
C ILE A 27 -3.22 2.65 12.11
N PHE A 28 -3.44 3.74 12.82
CA PHE A 28 -2.85 4.13 14.11
C PHE A 28 -1.37 4.55 14.04
N TYR A 29 -0.52 3.89 13.25
CA TYR A 29 0.91 4.15 13.24
C TYR A 29 1.27 5.42 12.46
N TYR A 30 0.68 5.61 11.28
CA TYR A 30 1.03 6.71 10.38
C TYR A 30 0.94 8.11 11.04
N ALA A 31 -0.07 8.32 11.90
CA ALA A 31 -0.27 9.61 12.57
C ALA A 31 0.81 9.94 13.60
N ILE A 32 1.41 8.91 14.21
CA ILE A 32 2.36 9.08 15.32
C ILE A 32 3.80 8.66 14.97
N GLU A 33 4.02 8.18 13.76
CA GLU A 33 5.32 7.62 13.32
C GLU A 33 6.49 8.55 13.62
N PHE A 34 6.38 9.81 13.21
CA PHE A 34 7.44 10.80 13.43
C PHE A 34 7.71 11.01 14.92
N LEU A 35 6.65 11.18 15.72
CA LEU A 35 6.76 11.39 17.17
C LEU A 35 7.36 10.14 17.85
N PHE A 36 6.91 8.95 17.48
CA PHE A 36 7.41 7.70 18.02
C PHE A 36 8.90 7.52 17.75
N LEU A 37 9.34 7.77 16.52
CA LEU A 37 10.75 7.62 16.15
C LEU A 37 11.63 8.69 16.80
N THR A 38 11.18 9.93 16.90
CA THR A 38 12.00 11.02 17.45
C THR A 38 12.01 11.05 18.98
N GLN A 39 10.87 10.83 19.63
CA GLN A 39 10.75 10.97 21.07
C GLN A 39 11.02 9.66 21.83
N VAL A 40 10.61 8.52 21.28
CA VAL A 40 10.74 7.21 21.95
C VAL A 40 12.01 6.50 21.54
N LYS A 41 12.34 6.55 20.24
CA LYS A 41 13.52 5.89 19.70
C LYS A 41 14.76 6.78 19.67
N ASN A 42 14.61 8.07 19.98
CA ASN A 42 15.68 9.08 19.98
C ASN A 42 16.40 9.19 18.63
N ILE A 43 15.67 8.92 17.53
CA ILE A 43 16.18 9.08 16.17
C ILE A 43 16.07 10.55 15.75
N SER A 44 17.10 11.11 15.12
CA SER A 44 17.06 12.49 14.67
C SER A 44 15.97 12.71 13.62
N ALA A 45 15.41 13.91 13.55
CA ALA A 45 14.43 14.27 12.52
C ALA A 45 15.02 14.10 11.09
N ALA A 46 16.30 14.37 10.92
CA ALA A 46 17.02 14.17 9.66
C ALA A 46 17.07 12.69 9.28
N ASP A 47 17.33 11.79 10.24
CA ASP A 47 17.35 10.34 10.00
C ASP A 47 15.95 9.80 9.69
N VAL A 48 14.89 10.34 10.27
CA VAL A 48 13.51 9.98 9.93
C VAL A 48 13.18 10.33 8.47
N VAL A 49 13.67 11.47 7.98
CA VAL A 49 13.53 11.83 6.56
C VAL A 49 14.42 10.95 5.68
N LEU A 50 15.66 10.69 6.10
CA LEU A 50 16.61 9.85 5.37
C LEU A 50 16.07 8.42 5.22
N LYS A 51 15.44 7.83 6.26
CA LYS A 51 14.82 6.50 6.17
C LYS A 51 13.73 6.45 5.09
N SER A 52 12.93 7.53 4.96
CA SER A 52 11.90 7.62 3.90
C SER A 52 12.52 7.63 2.49
N SER A 53 13.71 8.22 2.35
CA SER A 53 14.48 8.20 1.11
C SER A 53 14.98 6.78 0.78
N PHE A 54 15.43 6.03 1.78
CA PHE A 54 15.77 4.60 1.61
C PHE A 54 14.57 3.76 1.19
N TYR A 55 13.39 3.98 1.82
CA TYR A 55 12.16 3.34 1.41
C TYR A 55 11.85 3.57 -0.08
N ALA A 56 11.89 4.83 -0.53
CA ALA A 56 11.64 5.18 -1.93
C ALA A 56 12.65 4.50 -2.88
N LEU A 57 13.92 4.46 -2.51
CA LEU A 57 14.97 3.77 -3.28
C LEU A 57 14.68 2.26 -3.38
N PHE A 58 14.36 1.61 -2.25
CA PHE A 58 14.02 0.19 -2.22
C PHE A 58 12.75 -0.11 -3.02
N MET A 59 11.73 0.75 -2.98
CA MET A 59 10.52 0.60 -3.80
C MET A 59 10.85 0.58 -5.29
N ILE A 60 11.69 1.48 -5.77
CA ILE A 60 12.12 1.52 -7.17
C ILE A 60 12.86 0.21 -7.57
N ILE A 61 13.77 -0.25 -6.72
CA ILE A 61 14.57 -1.46 -6.99
C ILE A 61 13.70 -2.71 -6.96
N LEU A 62 12.78 -2.80 -5.99
CA LEU A 62 11.98 -4.00 -5.75
C LEU A 62 10.75 -4.11 -6.65
N GLN A 63 10.30 -3.04 -7.30
CA GLN A 63 9.12 -3.05 -8.17
C GLN A 63 9.21 -4.12 -9.28
N ILE A 64 10.37 -4.24 -9.91
CA ILE A 64 10.61 -5.21 -10.99
C ILE A 64 10.64 -6.65 -10.46
N PRO A 65 11.47 -6.99 -9.45
CA PRO A 65 11.45 -8.32 -8.85
C PRO A 65 10.08 -8.74 -8.32
N ALA A 66 9.33 -7.80 -7.71
CA ALA A 66 8.01 -8.07 -7.17
C ALA A 66 7.02 -8.51 -8.27
N THR A 67 7.05 -7.88 -9.44
CA THR A 67 6.19 -8.29 -10.58
C THR A 67 6.47 -9.74 -10.98
N ILE A 68 7.75 -10.10 -11.12
CA ILE A 68 8.16 -11.48 -11.47
C ILE A 68 7.71 -12.49 -10.39
N VAL A 69 7.84 -12.10 -9.13
CA VAL A 69 7.40 -12.95 -8.00
C VAL A 69 5.89 -13.14 -8.02
N VAL A 70 5.10 -12.08 -8.27
CA VAL A 70 3.64 -12.17 -8.36
C VAL A 70 3.20 -13.06 -9.53
N GLU A 71 3.85 -12.97 -10.68
CA GLU A 71 3.56 -13.84 -11.84
C GLU A 71 3.87 -15.32 -11.56
N LYS A 72 4.97 -15.60 -10.84
CA LYS A 72 5.38 -16.99 -10.55
C LYS A 72 4.63 -17.63 -9.38
N LEU A 73 4.44 -16.92 -8.29
CA LEU A 73 3.83 -17.43 -7.06
C LEU A 73 2.30 -17.35 -7.07
N GLY A 74 1.74 -16.45 -7.90
CA GLY A 74 0.31 -16.16 -7.94
C GLY A 74 -0.09 -15.02 -7.01
N THR A 75 -1.19 -14.34 -7.37
CA THR A 75 -1.65 -13.12 -6.72
C THR A 75 -2.03 -13.32 -5.25
N ARG A 76 -2.77 -14.40 -4.95
CA ARG A 76 -3.20 -14.71 -3.57
C ARG A 76 -2.01 -14.89 -2.63
N ARG A 77 -1.00 -15.66 -3.03
CA ARG A 77 0.17 -15.93 -2.19
C ARG A 77 0.97 -14.66 -1.94
N CYS A 78 1.12 -13.82 -2.96
CA CYS A 78 1.85 -12.56 -2.84
C CYS A 78 1.12 -11.54 -1.97
N THR A 79 -0.22 -11.47 -2.03
CA THR A 79 -1.03 -10.67 -1.09
C THR A 79 -0.79 -11.12 0.35
N ILE A 80 -0.78 -12.43 0.63
CA ILE A 80 -0.53 -12.97 1.97
C ILE A 80 0.91 -12.63 2.42
N LEU A 81 1.91 -12.89 1.58
CA LEU A 81 3.32 -12.59 1.88
C LEU A 81 3.54 -11.10 2.15
N GLY A 82 2.94 -10.22 1.35
CA GLY A 82 3.02 -8.79 1.58
C GLY A 82 2.46 -8.38 2.95
N ASN A 83 1.32 -8.94 3.35
CA ASN A 83 0.77 -8.67 4.69
C ASN A 83 1.65 -9.23 5.81
N ILE A 84 2.26 -10.41 5.64
CA ILE A 84 3.23 -10.96 6.60
C ILE A 84 4.43 -10.02 6.75
N PHE A 85 4.98 -9.51 5.65
CA PHE A 85 6.06 -8.53 5.70
C PHE A 85 5.64 -7.23 6.42
N ASN A 86 4.38 -6.82 6.32
CA ASN A 86 3.87 -5.67 7.06
C ASN A 86 3.84 -5.90 8.57
N VAL A 87 3.48 -7.11 9.02
CA VAL A 87 3.57 -7.52 10.43
C VAL A 87 5.03 -7.51 10.91
N ILE A 88 5.95 -8.05 10.09
CA ILE A 88 7.39 -8.05 10.41
C ILE A 88 7.92 -6.62 10.51
N TYR A 89 7.55 -5.74 9.59
CA TYR A 89 7.92 -4.32 9.63
C TYR A 89 7.53 -3.66 10.96
N LEU A 90 6.25 -3.75 11.36
CA LEU A 90 5.79 -3.13 12.60
C LEU A 90 6.46 -3.75 13.83
N SER A 91 6.73 -5.04 13.80
CA SER A 91 7.51 -5.70 14.86
C SER A 91 8.94 -5.15 14.94
N LEU A 92 9.61 -4.98 13.79
CA LEU A 92 10.94 -4.38 13.75
C LEU A 92 10.93 -2.93 14.27
N ILE A 93 9.92 -2.14 13.94
CA ILE A 93 9.78 -0.76 14.47
C ILE A 93 9.68 -0.76 16.00
N ILE A 94 8.89 -1.70 16.58
CA ILE A 94 8.76 -1.81 18.05
C ILE A 94 10.12 -2.14 18.70
N PHE A 95 10.88 -3.05 18.11
CA PHE A 95 12.15 -3.50 18.66
C PHE A 95 13.38 -2.71 18.17
N SER A 96 13.22 -1.77 17.24
CA SER A 96 14.33 -0.99 16.71
C SER A 96 15.01 -0.18 17.81
N THR A 97 16.34 -0.19 17.81
CA THR A 97 17.19 0.55 18.76
C THR A 97 18.13 1.53 18.07
N ASN A 98 18.38 1.36 16.78
CA ASN A 98 19.31 2.16 16.01
C ASN A 98 18.81 2.41 14.58
N PHE A 99 19.47 3.34 13.88
CA PHE A 99 19.10 3.73 12.51
C PHE A 99 19.22 2.57 11.52
N GLU A 100 20.20 1.68 11.67
CA GLU A 100 20.39 0.54 10.75
C GLU A 100 19.20 -0.42 10.78
N MET A 101 18.63 -0.67 11.96
CA MET A 101 17.41 -1.47 12.10
C MET A 101 16.21 -0.79 11.43
N LEU A 102 16.13 0.55 11.46
CA LEU A 102 15.10 1.28 10.74
C LEU A 102 15.26 1.14 9.23
N VAL A 103 16.48 1.21 8.70
CA VAL A 103 16.74 0.99 7.27
C VAL A 103 16.34 -0.42 6.86
N LEU A 104 16.64 -1.44 7.70
CA LEU A 104 16.18 -2.80 7.47
C LEU A 104 14.65 -2.91 7.49
N ALA A 105 14.00 -2.23 8.44
CA ALA A 105 12.55 -2.17 8.48
C ALA A 105 11.98 -1.54 7.19
N GLU A 106 12.57 -0.45 6.67
CA GLU A 106 12.14 0.16 5.42
C GLU A 106 12.34 -0.75 4.20
N PHE A 107 13.38 -1.56 4.19
CA PHE A 107 13.55 -2.60 3.16
C PHE A 107 12.39 -3.61 3.20
N ILE A 108 12.02 -4.10 4.39
CA ILE A 108 10.86 -5.01 4.57
C ILE A 108 9.55 -4.31 4.20
N SER A 109 9.40 -3.03 4.54
CA SER A 109 8.27 -2.20 4.13
C SER A 109 8.14 -2.10 2.60
N ALA A 110 9.25 -1.85 1.92
CA ALA A 110 9.29 -1.79 0.47
C ALA A 110 8.95 -3.14 -0.18
N LEU A 111 9.42 -4.27 0.37
CA LEU A 111 9.01 -5.61 -0.07
C LEU A 111 7.50 -5.81 0.11
N CYS A 112 6.95 -5.40 1.25
CA CYS A 112 5.52 -5.47 1.54
C CYS A 112 4.72 -4.76 0.45
N PHE A 113 4.96 -3.45 0.27
CA PHE A 113 4.15 -2.64 -0.64
C PHE A 113 4.41 -2.96 -2.11
N SER A 114 5.63 -3.28 -2.54
CA SER A 114 5.91 -3.71 -3.91
C SER A 114 5.12 -4.97 -4.29
N LEU A 115 4.97 -5.93 -3.37
CA LEU A 115 4.16 -7.13 -3.61
C LEU A 115 2.66 -6.81 -3.59
N LYS A 116 2.19 -6.05 -2.60
CA LYS A 116 0.77 -5.75 -2.41
C LYS A 116 0.20 -4.88 -3.52
N ASP A 117 0.89 -3.84 -3.95
CA ASP A 117 0.40 -2.94 -4.99
C ASP A 117 0.08 -3.68 -6.29
N ILE A 118 0.89 -4.69 -6.63
CA ILE A 118 0.66 -5.51 -7.81
C ILE A 118 -0.37 -6.60 -7.53
N SER A 119 -0.21 -7.34 -6.43
CA SER A 119 -1.04 -8.52 -6.18
C SER A 119 -2.47 -8.18 -5.80
N ASP A 120 -2.72 -7.15 -4.98
CA ASP A 120 -4.05 -6.77 -4.52
C ASP A 120 -4.92 -6.29 -5.69
N THR A 121 -4.38 -5.40 -6.54
CA THR A 121 -5.08 -4.88 -7.72
C THR A 121 -5.33 -5.97 -8.77
N THR A 122 -4.35 -6.84 -9.00
CA THR A 122 -4.49 -7.97 -9.92
C THR A 122 -5.50 -8.99 -9.41
N LEU A 123 -5.48 -9.32 -8.13
CA LEU A 123 -6.45 -10.23 -7.50
C LEU A 123 -7.89 -9.70 -7.62
N LEU A 124 -8.11 -8.40 -7.40
CA LEU A 124 -9.41 -7.79 -7.61
C LEU A 124 -9.82 -7.86 -9.08
N THR A 125 -8.94 -7.49 -10.00
CA THR A 125 -9.19 -7.51 -11.45
C THR A 125 -9.55 -8.90 -11.96
N GLN A 126 -8.89 -9.96 -11.46
CA GLN A 126 -9.18 -11.35 -11.78
C GLN A 126 -10.49 -11.83 -11.16
N SER A 127 -10.89 -11.24 -10.02
CA SER A 127 -12.12 -11.58 -9.32
C SER A 127 -13.37 -11.02 -10.00
N ILE A 128 -13.24 -10.00 -10.82
CA ILE A 128 -14.35 -9.41 -11.56
C ILE A 128 -14.56 -10.20 -12.85
N PRO A 129 -15.80 -10.68 -13.16
CA PRO A 129 -16.10 -11.34 -14.41
C PRO A 129 -15.81 -10.46 -15.62
N ALA A 130 -15.45 -11.08 -16.75
CA ALA A 130 -15.33 -10.38 -18.03
C ALA A 130 -16.70 -9.85 -18.45
N CYS A 131 -16.91 -8.54 -18.35
CA CYS A 131 -18.12 -7.85 -18.75
C CYS A 131 -17.78 -6.41 -19.18
N SER A 132 -18.68 -5.78 -19.93
CA SER A 132 -18.52 -4.37 -20.37
C SER A 132 -18.34 -3.38 -19.23
N LYS A 133 -18.84 -3.72 -18.03
CA LYS A 133 -18.77 -2.88 -16.82
C LYS A 133 -17.62 -3.25 -15.86
N LYS A 134 -16.64 -4.04 -16.31
CA LYS A 134 -15.54 -4.52 -15.46
C LYS A 134 -14.79 -3.35 -14.79
N GLY A 135 -14.47 -2.30 -15.53
CA GLY A 135 -13.79 -1.10 -15.02
C GLY A 135 -14.61 -0.36 -13.97
N GLU A 136 -15.92 -0.21 -14.19
CA GLU A 136 -16.83 0.41 -13.22
C GLU A 136 -16.90 -0.37 -11.90
N ILE A 137 -17.01 -1.71 -11.99
CA ILE A 137 -17.05 -2.58 -10.81
C ILE A 137 -15.71 -2.50 -10.05
N PHE A 138 -14.59 -2.50 -10.78
CA PHE A 138 -13.26 -2.34 -10.19
C PHE A 138 -13.15 -1.02 -9.42
N SER A 139 -13.44 0.11 -10.09
CA SER A 139 -13.38 1.45 -9.48
C SER A 139 -14.30 1.56 -8.26
N LYS A 140 -15.48 0.95 -8.31
CA LYS A 140 -16.43 0.95 -7.20
C LYS A 140 -15.93 0.16 -5.99
N LEU A 141 -15.34 -1.01 -6.18
CA LEU A 141 -14.82 -1.84 -5.07
C LEU A 141 -13.55 -1.25 -4.47
N GLU A 142 -12.62 -0.82 -5.31
CA GLU A 142 -11.37 -0.17 -4.90
C GLU A 142 -11.66 1.17 -4.20
N GLY A 143 -12.48 2.01 -4.82
CA GLY A 143 -12.89 3.31 -4.26
C GLY A 143 -13.64 3.16 -2.92
N ARG A 144 -14.48 2.12 -2.77
CA ARG A 144 -15.17 1.85 -1.50
C ARG A 144 -14.18 1.44 -0.40
N GLY A 145 -13.21 0.61 -0.72
CA GLY A 145 -12.15 0.21 0.21
C GLY A 145 -11.30 1.41 0.65
N SER A 146 -10.82 2.20 -0.31
CA SER A 146 -10.00 3.38 -0.07
C SER A 146 -10.75 4.46 0.70
N LYS A 147 -12.01 4.74 0.34
CA LYS A 147 -12.87 5.67 1.08
C LYS A 147 -13.00 5.27 2.54
N ASN A 148 -13.35 4.01 2.80
CA ASN A 148 -13.51 3.51 4.16
C ASN A 148 -12.20 3.58 4.94
N TYR A 149 -11.06 3.30 4.29
CA TYR A 149 -9.74 3.49 4.88
C TYR A 149 -9.53 4.94 5.35
N TYR A 150 -9.78 5.94 4.49
CA TYR A 150 -9.55 7.34 4.87
C TYR A 150 -10.41 7.78 6.05
N TYR A 151 -11.68 7.35 6.13
CA TYR A 151 -12.52 7.67 7.28
C TYR A 151 -12.07 6.98 8.57
N ILE A 152 -11.75 5.69 8.50
CA ILE A 152 -11.26 4.99 9.69
C ILE A 152 -9.89 5.53 10.12
N ASN A 153 -9.02 5.86 9.17
CA ASN A 153 -7.72 6.46 9.45
C ASN A 153 -7.85 7.84 10.10
N ALA A 154 -8.84 8.64 9.72
CA ALA A 154 -9.12 9.92 10.38
C ALA A 154 -9.49 9.73 11.86
N VAL A 155 -10.41 8.80 12.15
CA VAL A 155 -10.81 8.48 13.53
C VAL A 155 -9.64 7.90 14.33
N THR A 156 -8.94 6.94 13.76
CA THR A 156 -7.82 6.27 14.45
C THR A 156 -6.60 7.18 14.62
N SER A 157 -6.40 8.18 13.76
CA SER A 157 -5.35 9.19 13.94
C SER A 157 -5.60 10.03 15.20
N VAL A 158 -6.84 10.46 15.44
CA VAL A 158 -7.21 11.17 16.68
C VAL A 158 -7.00 10.26 17.89
N LEU A 159 -7.54 9.04 17.84
CA LEU A 159 -7.37 8.06 18.91
C LEU A 159 -5.88 7.77 19.19
N ALA A 160 -5.06 7.62 18.14
CA ALA A 160 -3.64 7.38 18.26
C ALA A 160 -2.93 8.52 18.99
N GLY A 161 -3.30 9.79 18.72
CA GLY A 161 -2.77 10.94 19.43
C GLY A 161 -3.08 10.92 20.94
N PHE A 162 -4.31 10.59 21.33
CA PHE A 162 -4.67 10.46 22.74
C PHE A 162 -3.99 9.25 23.40
N LEU A 163 -3.97 8.11 22.75
CA LEU A 163 -3.31 6.90 23.25
C LEU A 163 -1.80 7.08 23.39
N TYR A 164 -1.20 7.88 22.51
CA TYR A 164 0.23 8.19 22.54
C TYR A 164 0.63 8.93 23.82
N VAL A 165 -0.21 9.85 24.29
CA VAL A 165 0.04 10.60 25.55
C VAL A 165 -0.01 9.67 26.77
N ILE A 166 -0.85 8.62 26.74
CA ILE A 166 -0.93 7.62 27.81
C ILE A 166 0.30 6.72 27.79
N ASN A 167 0.59 6.13 26.64
CA ASN A 167 1.80 5.34 26.40
C ASN A 167 2.09 5.26 24.89
N PRO A 168 3.27 5.71 24.44
CA PRO A 168 3.63 5.77 23.05
C PRO A 168 3.59 4.42 22.31
N PHE A 169 3.73 3.30 23.01
CA PHE A 169 3.67 1.96 22.43
C PHE A 169 2.26 1.48 22.12
N ILE A 170 1.24 2.01 22.82
CA ILE A 170 -0.15 1.55 22.63
C ILE A 170 -0.60 1.71 21.19
N PRO A 171 -0.50 2.87 20.50
CA PRO A 171 -0.94 3.00 19.12
C PRO A 171 -0.18 2.07 18.17
N VAL A 172 1.10 1.83 18.40
CA VAL A 172 1.91 0.93 17.56
C VAL A 172 1.45 -0.52 17.72
N ILE A 173 1.09 -0.94 18.94
CA ILE A 173 0.53 -2.27 19.21
C ILE A 173 -0.85 -2.40 18.54
N PHE A 174 -1.71 -1.37 18.60
CA PHE A 174 -2.98 -1.38 17.88
C PHE A 174 -2.79 -1.49 16.36
N ALA A 175 -1.81 -0.77 15.80
CA ALA A 175 -1.44 -0.90 14.39
C ALA A 175 -1.01 -2.33 14.04
N LEU A 176 -0.21 -2.96 14.89
CA LEU A 176 0.21 -4.35 14.72
C LEU A 176 -0.99 -5.31 14.75
N LEU A 177 -1.92 -5.15 15.70
CA LEU A 177 -3.14 -5.96 15.78
C LEU A 177 -4.02 -5.82 14.55
N VAL A 178 -4.23 -4.59 14.05
CA VAL A 178 -4.98 -4.33 12.81
C VAL A 178 -4.30 -4.99 11.61
N THR A 179 -2.96 -4.92 11.53
CA THR A 179 -2.19 -5.55 10.46
C THR A 179 -2.27 -7.07 10.51
N ILE A 180 -2.24 -7.67 11.70
CA ILE A 180 -2.46 -9.11 11.89
C ILE A 180 -3.89 -9.48 11.43
N LEU A 181 -4.90 -8.68 11.77
CA LEU A 181 -6.27 -8.91 11.32
C LEU A 181 -6.38 -8.86 9.79
N ALA A 182 -5.75 -7.86 9.15
CA ALA A 182 -5.68 -7.78 7.68
C ALA A 182 -4.96 -9.00 7.06
N THR A 183 -3.90 -9.48 7.72
CA THR A 183 -3.20 -10.69 7.32
C THR A 183 -4.10 -11.91 7.39
N ILE A 184 -4.84 -12.10 8.50
CA ILE A 184 -5.82 -13.18 8.65
C ILE A 184 -6.88 -13.10 7.54
N MET A 185 -7.40 -11.91 7.26
CA MET A 185 -8.37 -11.73 6.18
C MET A 185 -7.81 -12.09 4.81
N SER A 186 -6.53 -11.86 4.56
CA SER A 186 -5.89 -12.20 3.29
C SER A 186 -5.87 -13.69 2.99
N PHE A 187 -5.87 -14.57 4.01
CA PHE A 187 -6.03 -16.01 3.84
C PHE A 187 -7.41 -16.41 3.30
N GLY A 188 -8.42 -15.56 3.51
CA GLY A 188 -9.77 -15.77 3.00
C GLY A 188 -9.91 -15.60 1.48
N PHE A 189 -8.95 -15.00 0.80
CA PHE A 189 -8.94 -14.90 -0.65
C PHE A 189 -8.74 -16.26 -1.32
N GLN A 190 -9.37 -16.41 -2.47
CA GLN A 190 -9.30 -17.62 -3.29
C GLN A 190 -8.56 -17.33 -4.60
N GLU A 191 -7.66 -18.23 -4.98
CA GLU A 191 -7.01 -18.18 -6.30
C GLU A 191 -8.04 -18.46 -7.38
N ILE A 192 -8.10 -17.60 -8.39
CA ILE A 192 -9.00 -17.76 -9.53
C ILE A 192 -8.16 -18.28 -10.70
N GLU A 193 -8.46 -19.48 -11.14
CA GLU A 193 -7.86 -20.04 -12.33
C GLU A 193 -8.46 -19.36 -13.57
N ASN A 194 -7.70 -18.47 -14.20
CA ASN A 194 -8.07 -17.91 -15.51
C ASN A 194 -7.67 -18.91 -16.61
N GLU A 195 -8.66 -19.48 -17.28
CA GLU A 195 -8.44 -20.39 -18.41
C GLU A 195 -7.79 -19.67 -19.62
N GLU A 196 -8.05 -18.38 -19.78
CA GLU A 196 -7.41 -17.54 -20.81
C GLU A 196 -5.91 -17.38 -20.55
N LEU A 197 -5.49 -17.16 -19.31
CA LEU A 197 -4.08 -17.15 -18.92
C LEU A 197 -3.43 -18.52 -18.99
N LYS A 198 -4.19 -19.63 -18.79
CA LYS A 198 -3.66 -20.98 -18.99
C LYS A 198 -3.26 -21.28 -20.43
N ASN A 199 -3.90 -20.66 -21.41
CA ASN A 199 -3.58 -20.84 -22.83
C ASN A 199 -2.40 -19.94 -23.26
N GLU A 200 -2.29 -18.74 -22.74
CA GLU A 200 -1.14 -17.85 -22.90
C GLU A 200 0.05 -18.33 -22.04
N ASP A 201 -0.19 -18.76 -20.79
CA ASP A 201 0.82 -19.31 -19.90
C ASP A 201 1.40 -20.64 -20.37
N LYS A 202 0.65 -21.49 -21.08
CA LYS A 202 1.22 -22.70 -21.70
C LYS A 202 2.20 -22.36 -22.84
N LYS A 203 2.03 -21.22 -23.50
CA LYS A 203 3.01 -20.69 -24.45
C LYS A 203 4.16 -19.94 -23.73
N SER A 204 3.86 -19.24 -22.65
CA SER A 204 4.82 -18.41 -21.90
C SER A 204 5.60 -19.20 -20.83
N ARG A 205 4.99 -20.20 -20.16
CA ARG A 205 5.69 -21.09 -19.19
C ARG A 205 6.73 -22.01 -19.82
N LYS A 206 6.72 -22.17 -21.14
CA LYS A 206 7.82 -22.84 -21.88
C LYS A 206 8.99 -21.89 -22.18
N SER A 207 8.83 -20.60 -22.10
CA SER A 207 9.96 -19.67 -22.11
C SER A 207 10.39 -19.45 -20.64
N ASN A 208 11.60 -19.88 -20.30
CA ASN A 208 12.29 -19.40 -19.10
C ASN A 208 12.17 -17.88 -19.15
N ILE A 209 11.31 -17.29 -18.31
CA ILE A 209 11.25 -15.83 -18.15
C ILE A 209 12.59 -15.45 -17.55
N SER A 210 13.54 -15.21 -18.43
CA SER A 210 14.86 -14.72 -18.06
C SER A 210 14.64 -13.29 -17.56
N ILE A 211 15.26 -12.93 -16.45
CA ILE A 211 15.34 -11.54 -15.99
C ILE A 211 15.71 -10.61 -17.13
N ILE A 212 16.52 -11.10 -18.06
CA ILE A 212 16.98 -10.38 -19.26
C ILE A 212 15.81 -10.07 -20.23
N SER A 213 14.87 -11.00 -20.47
CA SER A 213 13.70 -10.75 -21.35
C SER A 213 12.78 -9.72 -20.71
N TYR A 214 12.58 -9.78 -19.39
CA TYR A 214 11.76 -8.82 -18.64
C TYR A 214 12.39 -7.41 -18.67
N ILE A 215 13.69 -7.29 -18.48
CA ILE A 215 14.40 -6.00 -18.60
C ILE A 215 14.27 -5.44 -20.02
N LYS A 216 14.29 -6.29 -21.05
CA LYS A 216 14.09 -5.86 -22.45
C LYS A 216 12.67 -5.32 -22.66
N GLU A 217 11.64 -6.02 -22.20
CA GLU A 217 10.25 -5.56 -22.27
C GLU A 217 10.04 -4.24 -21.52
N LEU A 218 10.65 -4.08 -20.35
CA LEU A 218 10.62 -2.81 -19.59
C LEU A 218 11.30 -1.69 -20.37
N LYS A 219 12.46 -1.96 -20.99
CA LYS A 219 13.16 -0.98 -21.81
C LYS A 219 12.32 -0.55 -23.01
N ASP A 220 11.63 -1.49 -23.65
CA ASP A 220 10.74 -1.20 -24.78
C ASP A 220 9.49 -0.43 -24.31
N GLY A 221 8.90 -0.80 -23.18
CA GLY A 221 7.81 -0.05 -22.53
C GLY A 221 8.23 1.37 -22.14
N PHE A 222 9.41 1.54 -21.54
CA PHE A 222 9.96 2.85 -21.19
C PHE A 222 10.22 3.71 -22.45
N LYS A 223 10.75 3.12 -23.51
CA LYS A 223 10.94 3.78 -24.81
C LYS A 223 9.62 4.21 -25.43
N PHE A 224 8.56 3.40 -25.28
CA PHE A 224 7.21 3.74 -25.72
C PHE A 224 6.65 4.94 -24.94
N VAL A 225 6.80 4.97 -23.62
CA VAL A 225 6.37 6.09 -22.78
C VAL A 225 7.10 7.38 -23.18
N ILE A 226 8.42 7.33 -23.36
CA ILE A 226 9.21 8.50 -23.79
C ILE A 226 8.77 9.01 -25.16
N LYS A 227 8.44 8.13 -26.10
CA LYS A 227 7.96 8.51 -27.43
C LYS A 227 6.54 9.10 -27.41
N SER A 228 5.68 8.65 -26.50
CA SER A 228 4.31 9.12 -26.39
C SER A 228 4.23 10.43 -25.59
N ARG A 229 4.01 11.56 -26.26
CA ARG A 229 3.89 12.87 -25.62
C ARG A 229 2.76 12.88 -24.55
N ARG A 230 1.63 12.23 -24.85
CA ARG A 230 0.48 12.16 -23.94
C ARG A 230 0.80 11.38 -22.66
N LEU A 231 1.41 10.20 -22.77
CA LEU A 231 1.78 9.38 -21.60
C LEU A 231 2.85 10.07 -20.77
N ARG A 232 3.87 10.62 -21.40
CA ARG A 232 4.92 11.37 -20.70
C ARG A 232 4.37 12.56 -19.92
N SER A 233 3.46 13.36 -20.52
CA SER A 233 2.85 14.49 -19.82
C SER A 233 1.98 14.03 -18.64
N LEU A 234 1.22 12.95 -18.79
CA LEU A 234 0.42 12.37 -17.69
C LEU A 234 1.32 11.85 -16.56
N MET A 235 2.40 11.15 -16.87
CA MET A 235 3.33 10.63 -15.86
C MET A 235 4.07 11.76 -15.14
N LEU A 236 4.52 12.79 -15.84
CA LEU A 236 5.15 13.95 -15.22
C LEU A 236 4.17 14.72 -14.32
N TYR A 237 2.95 14.96 -14.81
CA TYR A 237 1.90 15.61 -14.03
C TYR A 237 1.57 14.85 -12.75
N SER A 238 1.31 13.54 -12.86
CA SER A 238 1.02 12.67 -11.72
C SER A 238 2.22 12.59 -10.76
N GLY A 239 3.44 12.48 -11.28
CA GLY A 239 4.67 12.41 -10.50
C GLY A 239 4.93 13.68 -9.70
N ILE A 240 4.74 14.86 -10.30
CA ILE A 240 4.91 16.15 -9.62
C ILE A 240 3.88 16.31 -8.51
N ILE A 241 2.59 16.05 -8.79
CA ILE A 241 1.53 16.18 -7.78
C ILE A 241 1.75 15.18 -6.64
N TRP A 242 2.05 13.92 -6.96
CA TRP A 242 2.30 12.90 -5.95
C TRP A 242 3.56 13.20 -5.14
N GLY A 243 4.63 13.65 -5.78
CA GLY A 243 5.86 14.06 -5.10
C GLY A 243 5.64 15.23 -4.15
N ALA A 244 4.91 16.27 -4.58
CA ALA A 244 4.55 17.38 -3.72
C ALA A 244 3.70 16.95 -2.52
N PHE A 245 2.72 16.06 -2.75
CA PHE A 245 1.90 15.49 -1.67
C PHE A 245 2.75 14.69 -0.67
N CYS A 246 3.67 13.85 -1.14
CA CYS A 246 4.57 13.08 -0.28
C CYS A 246 5.48 13.99 0.56
N LEU A 247 6.07 15.03 -0.05
CA LEU A 247 6.88 16.01 0.66
C LEU A 247 6.07 16.70 1.77
N ILE A 248 4.90 17.26 1.44
CA ILE A 248 4.03 17.92 2.41
C ILE A 248 3.65 16.95 3.54
N SER A 249 3.31 15.71 3.22
CA SER A 249 2.92 14.70 4.21
C SER A 249 4.06 14.32 5.13
N THR A 250 5.29 14.19 4.61
CA THR A 250 6.47 13.82 5.39
C THR A 250 6.91 14.97 6.33
N TYR A 251 6.97 16.19 5.81
CA TYR A 251 7.46 17.34 6.58
C TYR A 251 6.40 17.98 7.47
N ARG A 252 5.11 17.76 7.23
CA ARG A 252 4.01 18.36 8.00
C ARG A 252 4.16 18.18 9.50
N THR A 253 4.41 16.97 9.95
CA THR A 253 4.52 16.66 11.39
C THR A 253 5.75 17.32 12.00
N SER A 254 6.88 17.35 11.27
CA SER A 254 8.09 18.04 11.71
C SER A 254 7.86 19.54 11.85
N LEU A 255 7.29 20.18 10.83
CA LEU A 255 6.99 21.61 10.84
C LEU A 255 6.03 22.01 11.96
N LEU A 256 4.96 21.24 12.16
CA LEU A 256 4.00 21.51 13.24
C LEU A 256 4.66 21.41 14.63
N LYS A 257 5.58 20.47 14.79
CA LYS A 257 6.34 20.33 16.04
C LYS A 257 7.30 21.51 16.26
N ASP A 258 8.00 21.94 15.22
CA ASP A 258 8.94 23.08 15.29
C ASP A 258 8.25 24.41 15.66
N ILE A 259 6.97 24.57 15.28
CA ILE A 259 6.12 25.71 15.65
C ILE A 259 5.57 25.58 17.10
N GLY A 260 5.86 24.47 17.79
CA GLY A 260 5.39 24.23 19.16
C GLY A 260 3.95 23.75 19.26
N THR A 261 3.41 23.14 18.17
CA THR A 261 2.03 22.61 18.17
C THR A 261 1.93 21.40 19.10
N LEU A 262 0.88 21.36 19.92
CA LEU A 262 0.58 20.22 20.81
C LEU A 262 0.36 18.95 20.00
N GLU A 263 0.80 17.81 20.52
CA GLU A 263 0.73 16.50 19.86
C GLU A 263 -0.71 16.09 19.50
N GLN A 264 -1.67 16.42 20.37
CA GLN A 264 -3.09 16.20 20.10
C GLN A 264 -3.60 17.00 18.90
N LEU A 265 -3.12 18.24 18.71
CA LEU A 265 -3.49 19.07 17.56
C LEU A 265 -2.91 18.53 16.25
N ILE A 266 -1.69 17.97 16.29
CA ILE A 266 -1.08 17.31 15.14
C ILE A 266 -1.95 16.12 14.69
N ALA A 267 -2.46 15.33 15.63
CA ALA A 267 -3.38 14.23 15.35
C ALA A 267 -4.71 14.71 14.75
N ILE A 268 -5.28 15.80 15.27
CA ILE A 268 -6.52 16.41 14.74
C ILE A 268 -6.31 16.92 13.30
N ILE A 269 -5.20 17.61 13.02
CA ILE A 269 -4.86 18.07 11.67
C ILE A 269 -4.75 16.88 10.72
N SER A 270 -4.13 15.78 11.15
CA SER A 270 -4.03 14.54 10.36
C SER A 270 -5.41 13.93 10.08
N ALA A 271 -6.33 13.99 11.04
CA ALA A 271 -7.70 13.53 10.87
C ALA A 271 -8.48 14.38 9.86
N ILE A 272 -8.34 15.71 9.90
CA ILE A 272 -8.98 16.62 8.94
C ILE A 272 -8.51 16.30 7.52
N VAL A 273 -7.21 16.08 7.32
CA VAL A 273 -6.66 15.67 6.01
C VAL A 273 -7.22 14.32 5.58
N GLY A 274 -7.36 13.36 6.50
CA GLY A 274 -7.96 12.06 6.24
C GLY A 274 -9.43 12.18 5.80
N ILE A 275 -10.22 13.01 6.44
CA ILE A 275 -11.63 13.28 6.07
C ILE A 275 -11.70 13.91 4.67
N ALA A 276 -10.88 14.92 4.40
CA ALA A 276 -10.82 15.57 3.09
C ALA A 276 -10.46 14.57 1.98
N SER A 277 -9.49 13.67 2.25
CA SER A 277 -9.11 12.58 1.33
C SER A 277 -10.26 11.60 1.11
N GLY A 278 -11.02 11.26 2.16
CA GLY A 278 -12.20 10.42 2.09
C GLY A 278 -13.32 11.03 1.23
N ILE A 279 -13.54 12.33 1.35
CA ILE A 279 -14.49 13.09 0.51
C ILE A 279 -14.04 13.07 -0.95
N GLY A 280 -12.74 13.30 -1.22
CA GLY A 280 -12.17 13.22 -2.56
C GLY A 280 -12.33 11.84 -3.20
N ALA A 281 -12.04 10.77 -2.44
CA ALA A 281 -12.24 9.40 -2.88
C ALA A 281 -13.72 9.05 -3.15
N ASN A 282 -14.65 9.67 -2.42
CA ASN A 282 -16.08 9.52 -2.67
C ASN A 282 -16.51 10.19 -3.98
N GLY A 283 -15.91 11.34 -4.32
CA GLY A 283 -16.16 12.04 -5.60
C GLY A 283 -15.87 11.15 -6.82
N LEU A 284 -14.81 10.34 -6.78
CA LEU A 284 -14.50 9.39 -7.86
C LEU A 284 -15.62 8.37 -8.13
N LEU A 285 -16.49 8.09 -7.15
CA LEU A 285 -17.62 7.17 -7.33
C LEU A 285 -18.80 7.78 -8.12
N TYR A 286 -18.83 9.11 -8.27
CA TYR A 286 -19.90 9.83 -8.96
C TYR A 286 -19.53 10.31 -10.37
N PHE A 287 -18.24 10.29 -10.74
CA PHE A 287 -17.77 10.73 -12.06
C PHE A 287 -17.68 9.58 -13.10
N HIS A 288 -18.24 8.42 -12.79
CA HIS A 288 -18.45 7.30 -13.70
C HIS A 288 -19.93 6.94 -13.75
#